data_d6123d09fea20c1cd7ced058f904bd28
#
_entry.id   d6123d09fea20c1cd7ced058f904bd28
#
_cell.length_a   1.000
_cell.length_b   1.000
_cell.length_c   1.000
_cell.angle_alpha   90.00
_cell.angle_beta   90.00
_cell.angle_gamma   90.00
#
_symmetry.space_group_name_H-M   'P 1'
#
loop_
_entity.id
_entity.type
_entity.pdbx_description
1 polymer ?
#
loop_
_entity_poly.entity_id
_entity_poly.type
_entity_poly.pdbx_seq_one_letter_code
_entity_poly.pdbx_strand_id
1 'polypeptide(L)'
;MKRKLLAMVLAVSMTCGVTAGSSMIGFAEETEVVTEAATEALTDDAEAAEITADPADEDYYPVTVEVYNNARELVPYTFEKCPEKTLVYGRNNVEIMLALGLGDKIEMITDCGSVKPEYEAEFKKLDQLQNHQDIGYFVKEYALSLEPDMVIGWYSLFNMEDRMGDVDFWHERNIGTYTSINSVLKDNQSLENEYADIRNIATIYNKQAEAEKIISEIEEGVEKGKKAAEGKDPQRILIAEKWEGEYDIYHAKTAAGDIAAQLGAEPLGEAGWTDEQIVDANPEAIFAVHVSSVTDEEAIALYTENPALASVDAVKNGRIYPVVYSLAYTPGVRTIDTVNMFLKDLYGIE
;
A
#
# COMPACT_ATOMS: atom_id res chain seq x y z
N MET A 1 6.53 -30.13 31.80
CA MET A 1 7.71 -30.14 30.94
C MET A 1 7.37 -29.28 29.73
N LYS A 2 7.85 -28.03 29.74
CA LYS A 2 7.58 -27.04 28.67
C LYS A 2 8.70 -27.16 27.61
N ARG A 3 8.37 -27.53 26.39
CA ARG A 3 9.30 -27.48 25.27
C ARG A 3 9.19 -26.09 24.63
N LYS A 4 10.26 -25.30 24.72
CA LYS A 4 10.45 -24.07 23.97
C LYS A 4 10.89 -24.46 22.55
N LEU A 5 10.15 -24.05 21.54
CA LEU A 5 10.63 -24.05 20.16
C LEU A 5 11.45 -22.76 19.98
N LEU A 6 12.70 -22.95 19.60
CA LEU A 6 13.63 -21.88 19.25
C LEU A 6 13.56 -21.68 17.73
N ALA A 7 13.03 -20.56 17.27
CA ALA A 7 13.11 -20.14 15.87
C ALA A 7 14.50 -19.55 15.62
N MET A 8 15.23 -20.15 14.69
CA MET A 8 16.57 -19.74 14.30
C MET A 8 16.45 -18.90 13.02
N VAL A 9 16.61 -17.59 13.16
CA VAL A 9 16.72 -16.68 12.02
C VAL A 9 18.21 -16.57 11.67
N LEU A 10 18.60 -16.95 10.44
CA LEU A 10 19.94 -16.77 9.91
C LEU A 10 20.08 -15.33 9.39
N ALA A 11 20.85 -14.54 10.10
CA ALA A 11 21.36 -13.27 9.59
C ALA A 11 22.60 -13.52 8.74
N VAL A 12 22.56 -13.18 7.47
CA VAL A 12 23.74 -13.14 6.58
C VAL A 12 24.30 -11.73 6.59
N SER A 13 25.39 -11.52 7.34
CA SER A 13 26.15 -10.29 7.32
C SER A 13 27.16 -10.33 6.16
N MET A 14 27.03 -9.46 5.16
CA MET A 14 28.06 -9.17 4.18
C MET A 14 28.95 -8.04 4.68
N THR A 15 30.17 -8.40 5.09
CA THR A 15 31.24 -7.43 5.32
C THR A 15 31.91 -7.08 3.98
N CYS A 16 31.78 -5.84 3.51
CA CYS A 16 32.60 -5.28 2.45
C CYS A 16 33.85 -4.62 3.06
N GLY A 17 35.01 -5.21 2.76
CA GLY A 17 36.29 -4.63 3.10
C GLY A 17 36.65 -3.44 2.20
N VAL A 18 37.06 -2.34 2.82
CA VAL A 18 37.60 -1.16 2.17
C VAL A 18 39.10 -1.35 1.96
N THR A 19 39.55 -1.30 0.71
CA THR A 19 40.98 -1.02 0.41
C THR A 19 41.08 0.33 -0.32
N ALA A 20 41.79 1.24 0.31
CA ALA A 20 42.15 2.54 -0.24
C ALA A 20 43.17 2.41 -1.37
N GLY A 21 42.88 3.07 -2.49
CA GLY A 21 43.86 3.26 -3.58
C GLY A 21 43.57 4.59 -4.27
N SER A 22 44.42 5.58 -3.99
CA SER A 22 44.37 6.90 -4.61
C SER A 22 44.82 6.86 -6.07
N SER A 23 44.06 7.47 -6.98
CA SER A 23 44.63 8.18 -8.13
C SER A 23 43.63 9.24 -8.62
N MET A 24 44.09 10.48 -8.56
CA MET A 24 43.47 11.63 -9.22
C MET A 24 43.56 11.48 -10.74
N ILE A 25 42.48 11.59 -11.44
CA ILE A 25 42.43 12.12 -12.80
C ILE A 25 41.12 12.92 -12.88
N GLY A 26 41.27 14.23 -13.11
CA GLY A 26 40.16 15.14 -13.33
C GLY A 26 39.49 14.88 -14.67
N PHE A 27 38.19 14.91 -14.69
CA PHE A 27 37.41 15.12 -15.91
C PHE A 27 36.31 16.15 -15.65
N ALA A 28 36.10 16.94 -16.70
CA ALA A 28 35.29 18.14 -16.77
C ALA A 28 33.85 17.91 -16.39
N GLU A 29 33.31 18.95 -15.80
CA GLU A 29 31.89 19.25 -15.66
C GLU A 29 31.19 19.22 -17.04
N GLU A 30 30.37 18.22 -17.31
CA GLU A 30 29.29 18.32 -18.29
C GLU A 30 27.98 18.26 -17.51
N THR A 31 27.41 19.44 -17.36
CA THR A 31 26.02 19.63 -16.94
C THR A 31 25.12 19.17 -18.07
N GLU A 32 24.64 17.93 -18.03
CA GLU A 32 23.47 17.55 -18.80
C GLU A 32 22.22 18.10 -18.11
N VAL A 33 21.64 19.06 -18.82
CA VAL A 33 20.30 19.57 -18.59
C VAL A 33 19.34 18.41 -18.87
N VAL A 34 18.85 17.74 -17.82
CA VAL A 34 17.69 16.87 -17.96
C VAL A 34 16.49 17.79 -18.16
N THR A 35 16.00 17.81 -19.37
CA THR A 35 14.82 18.53 -19.80
C THR A 35 13.61 18.06 -18.98
N GLU A 36 13.04 19.02 -18.27
CA GLU A 36 11.64 19.04 -17.86
C GLU A 36 10.73 18.76 -19.08
N ALA A 37 10.22 17.57 -19.18
CA ALA A 37 9.16 17.26 -20.12
C ALA A 37 8.41 16.00 -19.65
N ALA A 38 7.43 16.20 -18.81
CA ALA A 38 6.16 15.50 -18.73
C ALA A 38 5.44 15.87 -17.42
N THR A 39 5.25 17.17 -17.20
CA THR A 39 4.17 17.62 -16.32
C THR A 39 3.27 18.49 -17.22
N GLU A 40 2.60 17.84 -18.16
CA GLU A 40 1.43 18.46 -18.76
C GLU A 40 0.26 18.23 -17.80
N ALA A 41 -0.19 19.34 -17.29
CA ALA A 41 -1.35 19.53 -16.47
C ALA A 41 -2.53 18.66 -16.92
N LEU A 42 -2.97 17.79 -16.04
CA LEU A 42 -4.38 17.42 -15.99
C LEU A 42 -5.10 18.70 -15.56
N THR A 43 -5.69 19.37 -16.52
CA THR A 43 -6.51 20.55 -16.29
C THR A 43 -7.68 20.16 -15.42
N ASP A 44 -7.83 20.93 -14.35
CA ASP A 44 -8.92 20.96 -13.40
C ASP A 44 -10.22 21.41 -14.09
N ASP A 45 -10.84 20.51 -14.83
CA ASP A 45 -12.17 20.58 -15.43
C ASP A 45 -12.75 19.15 -15.50
N ALA A 46 -12.74 18.46 -14.37
CA ALA A 46 -13.58 17.29 -14.22
C ALA A 46 -14.96 17.74 -13.81
N GLU A 47 -15.77 18.10 -14.79
CA GLU A 47 -17.22 18.00 -14.69
C GLU A 47 -17.53 16.61 -14.13
N ALA A 48 -18.27 16.51 -13.01
CA ALA A 48 -18.64 15.26 -12.37
C ALA A 48 -19.27 14.34 -13.44
N ALA A 49 -18.49 13.39 -13.93
CA ALA A 49 -18.94 12.47 -14.96
C ALA A 49 -20.10 11.66 -14.34
N GLU A 50 -21.25 11.71 -14.98
CA GLU A 50 -22.40 10.88 -14.63
C GLU A 50 -21.91 9.42 -14.66
N ILE A 51 -21.91 8.73 -13.50
CA ILE A 51 -21.48 7.33 -13.40
C ILE A 51 -22.44 6.49 -14.24
N THR A 52 -22.03 6.14 -15.46
CA THR A 52 -22.80 5.29 -16.35
C THR A 52 -22.47 3.82 -16.08
N ALA A 53 -23.42 2.92 -16.42
CA ALA A 53 -23.17 1.49 -16.36
C ALA A 53 -22.02 1.10 -17.31
N ASP A 54 -21.22 0.10 -16.92
CA ASP A 54 -20.14 -0.41 -17.75
C ASP A 54 -20.68 -1.02 -19.06
N PRO A 55 -19.91 -0.97 -20.18
CA PRO A 55 -20.29 -1.59 -21.44
C PRO A 55 -20.37 -3.13 -21.30
N ALA A 56 -21.04 -3.80 -22.23
CA ALA A 56 -21.01 -5.24 -22.30
C ALA A 56 -19.59 -5.75 -22.64
N ASP A 57 -19.15 -6.86 -22.06
CA ASP A 57 -17.79 -7.40 -22.23
C ASP A 57 -17.42 -7.63 -23.71
N GLU A 58 -18.38 -8.06 -24.54
CA GLU A 58 -18.17 -8.29 -25.98
C GLU A 58 -17.82 -7.02 -26.78
N ASP A 59 -18.19 -5.85 -26.26
CA ASP A 59 -17.89 -4.55 -26.87
C ASP A 59 -16.72 -3.84 -26.17
N TYR A 60 -16.25 -4.36 -25.05
CA TYR A 60 -15.24 -3.74 -24.19
C TYR A 60 -13.80 -4.22 -24.49
N TYR A 61 -13.63 -5.53 -24.66
CA TYR A 61 -12.32 -6.10 -24.93
C TYR A 61 -11.97 -6.07 -26.43
N PRO A 62 -10.67 -5.95 -26.81
CA PRO A 62 -9.50 -5.96 -25.92
C PRO A 62 -9.27 -4.64 -25.18
N VAL A 63 -8.71 -4.71 -23.96
CA VAL A 63 -8.33 -3.54 -23.18
C VAL A 63 -6.85 -3.59 -22.80
N THR A 64 -6.16 -2.46 -22.85
CA THR A 64 -4.74 -2.36 -22.51
C THR A 64 -4.57 -1.55 -21.21
N VAL A 65 -3.82 -2.09 -20.26
CA VAL A 65 -3.46 -1.43 -19.00
C VAL A 65 -1.94 -1.44 -18.86
N GLU A 66 -1.38 -0.36 -18.34
CA GLU A 66 0.03 -0.32 -17.98
C GLU A 66 0.24 -1.00 -16.62
N VAL A 67 1.18 -1.94 -16.57
CA VAL A 67 1.52 -2.72 -15.38
C VAL A 67 3.01 -2.61 -15.09
N TYR A 68 3.41 -2.69 -13.82
CA TYR A 68 4.82 -2.63 -13.45
C TYR A 68 5.53 -3.97 -13.70
N ASN A 69 6.70 -3.91 -14.35
CA ASN A 69 7.63 -5.01 -14.48
C ASN A 69 8.61 -5.07 -13.29
N ASN A 70 9.50 -6.05 -13.29
CA ASN A 70 10.49 -6.25 -12.22
C ASN A 70 11.55 -5.15 -12.15
N ALA A 71 11.75 -4.39 -13.24
CA ALA A 71 12.62 -3.21 -13.28
C ALA A 71 11.92 -1.95 -12.71
N ARG A 72 10.66 -2.06 -12.26
CA ARG A 72 9.79 -0.95 -11.82
C ARG A 72 9.46 0.03 -12.96
N GLU A 73 9.35 -0.49 -14.16
CA GLU A 73 8.95 0.26 -15.34
C GLU A 73 7.51 -0.12 -15.71
N LEU A 74 6.75 0.84 -16.21
CA LEU A 74 5.42 0.60 -16.75
C LEU A 74 5.56 -0.01 -18.14
N VAL A 75 4.89 -1.14 -18.35
CA VAL A 75 4.81 -1.84 -19.63
C VAL A 75 3.33 -2.11 -19.96
N PRO A 76 2.91 -1.92 -21.22
CA PRO A 76 1.54 -2.19 -21.61
C PRO A 76 1.28 -3.69 -21.65
N TYR A 77 0.15 -4.12 -21.09
CA TYR A 77 -0.38 -5.46 -21.25
C TYR A 77 -1.82 -5.41 -21.75
N THR A 78 -2.12 -6.19 -22.79
CA THR A 78 -3.45 -6.21 -23.42
C THR A 78 -4.22 -7.47 -22.98
N PHE A 79 -5.36 -7.24 -22.36
CA PHE A 79 -6.33 -8.28 -22.02
C PHE A 79 -7.30 -8.45 -23.18
N GLU A 80 -7.26 -9.61 -23.83
CA GLU A 80 -8.14 -9.94 -24.96
C GLU A 80 -9.58 -10.26 -24.52
N LYS A 81 -9.76 -10.57 -23.24
CA LYS A 81 -11.03 -10.88 -22.59
C LYS A 81 -10.94 -10.64 -21.09
N CYS A 82 -12.09 -10.62 -20.40
CA CYS A 82 -12.15 -10.60 -18.94
C CYS A 82 -11.42 -11.81 -18.34
N PRO A 83 -10.51 -11.60 -17.37
CA PRO A 83 -9.91 -12.72 -16.65
C PRO A 83 -10.96 -13.50 -15.83
N GLU A 84 -10.83 -14.83 -15.82
CA GLU A 84 -11.78 -15.73 -15.16
C GLU A 84 -11.16 -16.44 -13.95
N LYS A 85 -9.82 -16.60 -13.92
CA LYS A 85 -9.09 -17.31 -12.87
C LYS A 85 -7.96 -16.45 -12.33
N THR A 86 -8.25 -15.70 -11.28
CA THR A 86 -7.30 -14.76 -10.68
C THR A 86 -6.67 -15.32 -9.43
N LEU A 87 -5.35 -15.31 -9.35
CA LEU A 87 -4.61 -15.51 -8.11
C LEU A 87 -4.40 -14.14 -7.44
N VAL A 88 -4.82 -14.00 -6.19
CA VAL A 88 -4.78 -12.72 -5.48
C VAL A 88 -3.89 -12.83 -4.23
N TYR A 89 -2.86 -11.99 -4.17
CA TYR A 89 -1.95 -11.87 -3.04
C TYR A 89 -2.15 -10.52 -2.34
N GLY A 90 -2.29 -10.59 -1.02
CA GLY A 90 -2.41 -9.41 -0.17
C GLY A 90 -3.85 -8.93 0.04
N ARG A 91 -4.14 -8.52 1.28
CA ARG A 91 -5.50 -8.12 1.73
C ARG A 91 -6.12 -7.02 0.89
N ASN A 92 -5.38 -5.95 0.59
CA ASN A 92 -5.87 -4.82 -0.19
C ASN A 92 -6.41 -5.26 -1.55
N ASN A 93 -5.68 -6.12 -2.26
CA ASN A 93 -6.08 -6.62 -3.56
C ASN A 93 -7.32 -7.52 -3.47
N VAL A 94 -7.41 -8.37 -2.45
CA VAL A 94 -8.60 -9.19 -2.19
C VAL A 94 -9.82 -8.31 -1.95
N GLU A 95 -9.68 -7.29 -1.10
CA GLU A 95 -10.79 -6.38 -0.78
C GLU A 95 -11.18 -5.50 -1.97
N ILE A 96 -10.25 -5.08 -2.84
CA ILE A 96 -10.58 -4.40 -4.10
C ILE A 96 -11.41 -5.34 -4.99
N MET A 97 -11.00 -6.59 -5.18
CA MET A 97 -11.75 -7.57 -5.97
C MET A 97 -13.16 -7.78 -5.42
N LEU A 98 -13.29 -7.93 -4.09
CA LEU A 98 -14.59 -8.11 -3.44
C LEU A 98 -15.48 -6.87 -3.54
N ALA A 99 -14.92 -5.67 -3.38
CA ALA A 99 -15.61 -4.40 -3.52
C ALA A 99 -16.16 -4.15 -4.93
N LEU A 100 -15.41 -4.61 -5.95
CA LEU A 100 -15.82 -4.57 -7.35
C LEU A 100 -16.79 -5.70 -7.72
N GLY A 101 -17.17 -6.58 -6.78
CA GLY A 101 -18.08 -7.69 -7.03
C GLY A 101 -17.46 -8.84 -7.83
N LEU A 102 -16.15 -9.02 -7.75
CA LEU A 102 -15.37 -9.98 -8.53
C LEU A 102 -14.98 -11.25 -7.74
N GLY A 103 -15.70 -11.58 -6.67
CA GLY A 103 -15.42 -12.75 -5.86
C GLY A 103 -15.44 -14.07 -6.66
N ASP A 104 -16.29 -14.18 -7.66
CA ASP A 104 -16.39 -15.34 -8.57
C ASP A 104 -15.19 -15.49 -9.54
N LYS A 105 -14.38 -14.45 -9.72
CA LYS A 105 -13.16 -14.46 -10.52
C LYS A 105 -11.93 -14.90 -9.73
N ILE A 106 -12.04 -15.03 -8.41
CA ILE A 106 -10.90 -15.40 -7.54
C ILE A 106 -10.76 -16.93 -7.51
N GLU A 107 -9.65 -17.43 -8.07
CA GLU A 107 -9.28 -18.83 -8.02
C GLU A 107 -8.58 -19.19 -6.71
N MET A 108 -7.71 -18.31 -6.19
CA MET A 108 -6.96 -18.55 -4.96
C MET A 108 -6.50 -17.23 -4.32
N ILE A 109 -6.51 -17.21 -3.00
CA ILE A 109 -6.04 -16.11 -2.16
C ILE A 109 -4.87 -16.57 -1.28
N THR A 110 -3.87 -15.70 -1.10
CA THR A 110 -2.82 -15.86 -0.09
C THR A 110 -2.53 -14.52 0.60
N ASP A 111 -2.01 -14.58 1.85
CA ASP A 111 -1.61 -13.41 2.65
C ASP A 111 -2.74 -12.36 2.82
N CYS A 112 -3.95 -12.83 3.06
CA CYS A 112 -5.11 -11.94 3.25
C CYS A 112 -5.43 -11.69 4.73
N GLY A 113 -5.44 -12.74 5.56
CA GLY A 113 -5.97 -12.66 6.93
C GLY A 113 -7.47 -12.37 6.92
N SER A 114 -7.93 -11.38 7.71
CA SER A 114 -9.35 -10.99 7.78
C SER A 114 -9.66 -9.84 6.82
N VAL A 115 -10.85 -9.86 6.26
CA VAL A 115 -11.41 -8.78 5.42
C VAL A 115 -12.34 -7.86 6.23
N LYS A 116 -12.75 -6.73 5.63
CA LYS A 116 -13.76 -5.83 6.19
C LYS A 116 -15.10 -6.59 6.42
N PRO A 117 -15.88 -6.21 7.45
CA PRO A 117 -17.14 -6.90 7.78
C PRO A 117 -18.13 -7.01 6.60
N GLU A 118 -18.19 -6.01 5.76
CA GLU A 118 -19.06 -6.00 4.58
C GLU A 118 -18.69 -7.06 3.53
N TYR A 119 -17.44 -7.51 3.50
CA TYR A 119 -16.95 -8.54 2.56
C TYR A 119 -16.88 -9.94 3.18
N GLU A 120 -17.10 -10.09 4.50
CA GLU A 120 -16.97 -11.37 5.19
C GLU A 120 -17.83 -12.49 4.60
N ALA A 121 -19.04 -12.18 4.16
CA ALA A 121 -19.95 -13.18 3.63
C ALA A 121 -19.43 -13.80 2.33
N GLU A 122 -18.83 -12.97 1.46
CA GLU A 122 -18.25 -13.43 0.20
C GLU A 122 -16.90 -14.13 0.46
N PHE A 123 -16.07 -13.54 1.30
CA PHE A 123 -14.78 -14.13 1.70
C PHE A 123 -14.94 -15.52 2.32
N LYS A 124 -15.96 -15.73 3.18
CA LYS A 124 -16.28 -17.04 3.74
C LYS A 124 -16.67 -18.09 2.71
N LYS A 125 -17.28 -17.69 1.58
CA LYS A 125 -17.54 -18.64 0.48
C LYS A 125 -16.22 -19.09 -0.16
N LEU A 126 -15.29 -18.17 -0.42
CA LEU A 126 -13.98 -18.48 -0.97
C LEU A 126 -13.19 -19.41 -0.03
N ASP A 127 -13.22 -19.15 1.27
CA ASP A 127 -12.58 -19.98 2.29
C ASP A 127 -13.17 -21.40 2.33
N GLN A 128 -14.50 -21.53 2.29
CA GLN A 128 -15.21 -22.82 2.25
C GLN A 128 -14.89 -23.65 0.98
N LEU A 129 -14.58 -22.98 -0.14
CA LEU A 129 -14.16 -23.62 -1.38
C LEU A 129 -12.65 -23.94 -1.40
N GLN A 130 -11.94 -23.66 -0.31
CA GLN A 130 -10.49 -23.78 -0.20
C GLN A 130 -9.73 -22.88 -1.20
N ASN A 131 -10.35 -21.78 -1.60
CA ASN A 131 -9.73 -20.76 -2.42
C ASN A 131 -8.91 -19.76 -1.58
N HIS A 132 -8.68 -20.07 -0.33
CA HIS A 132 -7.85 -19.29 0.58
C HIS A 132 -6.83 -20.20 1.25
N GLN A 133 -5.57 -19.79 1.25
CA GLN A 133 -4.51 -20.48 1.95
C GLN A 133 -3.79 -19.51 2.90
N ASP A 134 -3.60 -19.95 4.13
CA ASP A 134 -2.83 -19.23 5.15
C ASP A 134 -1.32 -19.46 4.97
N ILE A 135 -0.86 -19.19 3.73
CA ILE A 135 0.54 -19.18 3.34
C ILE A 135 0.92 -17.75 2.94
N GLY A 136 2.14 -17.34 3.25
CA GLY A 136 2.57 -15.97 3.05
C GLY A 136 2.73 -15.54 1.60
N TYR A 137 2.78 -16.46 0.61
CA TYR A 137 2.93 -16.13 -0.81
C TYR A 137 2.75 -17.35 -1.72
N PHE A 138 2.47 -17.09 -3.00
CA PHE A 138 2.48 -18.13 -4.03
C PHE A 138 3.91 -18.52 -4.42
N VAL A 139 4.07 -19.80 -4.79
CA VAL A 139 5.24 -20.28 -5.52
C VAL A 139 4.84 -20.61 -6.96
N LYS A 140 5.75 -20.37 -7.90
CA LYS A 140 5.51 -20.39 -9.35
C LYS A 140 4.89 -21.70 -9.84
N GLU A 141 5.42 -22.85 -9.39
CA GLU A 141 4.96 -24.17 -9.82
C GLU A 141 3.53 -24.47 -9.35
N TYR A 142 3.22 -24.06 -8.12
CA TYR A 142 1.86 -24.22 -7.58
C TYR A 142 0.88 -23.31 -8.31
N ALA A 143 1.25 -22.05 -8.49
CA ALA A 143 0.44 -21.09 -9.21
C ALA A 143 0.11 -21.55 -10.64
N LEU A 144 1.09 -22.07 -11.39
CA LEU A 144 0.87 -22.65 -12.73
C LEU A 144 -0.08 -23.85 -12.72
N SER A 145 -0.07 -24.66 -11.65
CA SER A 145 -0.96 -25.83 -11.56
C SER A 145 -2.44 -25.46 -11.41
N LEU A 146 -2.75 -24.24 -11.03
CA LEU A 146 -4.10 -23.69 -10.94
C LEU A 146 -4.61 -23.16 -12.29
N GLU A 147 -3.74 -23.11 -13.31
CA GLU A 147 -4.06 -22.61 -14.66
C GLU A 147 -4.71 -21.22 -14.63
N PRO A 148 -4.07 -20.21 -13.96
CA PRO A 148 -4.63 -18.87 -13.90
C PRO A 148 -4.52 -18.15 -15.24
N ASP A 149 -5.35 -17.13 -15.42
CA ASP A 149 -5.19 -16.16 -16.50
C ASP A 149 -4.84 -14.75 -16.00
N MET A 150 -4.81 -14.58 -14.67
CA MET A 150 -4.43 -13.32 -14.01
C MET A 150 -3.74 -13.57 -12.67
N VAL A 151 -2.76 -12.73 -12.32
CA VAL A 151 -2.13 -12.66 -10.99
C VAL A 151 -2.08 -11.22 -10.50
N ILE A 152 -2.65 -10.95 -9.33
CA ILE A 152 -2.62 -9.64 -8.68
C ILE A 152 -1.81 -9.75 -7.39
N GLY A 153 -0.89 -8.81 -7.14
CA GLY A 153 -0.10 -8.84 -5.90
C GLY A 153 0.76 -7.62 -5.67
N TRP A 154 1.58 -7.71 -4.63
CA TRP A 154 2.58 -6.70 -4.32
C TRP A 154 3.87 -6.95 -5.10
N TYR A 155 4.72 -5.92 -5.23
CA TYR A 155 6.03 -6.02 -5.87
C TYR A 155 6.89 -7.16 -5.29
N SER A 156 6.82 -7.38 -3.97
CA SER A 156 7.53 -8.48 -3.31
C SER A 156 7.12 -9.88 -3.79
N LEU A 157 5.96 -10.04 -4.41
CA LEU A 157 5.53 -11.30 -5.00
C LEU A 157 6.30 -11.60 -6.30
N PHE A 158 6.55 -10.59 -7.11
CA PHE A 158 7.13 -10.74 -8.45
C PHE A 158 8.65 -10.57 -8.48
N ASN A 159 9.25 -9.80 -7.56
CA ASN A 159 10.68 -9.53 -7.57
C ASN A 159 11.55 -10.64 -6.94
N MET A 160 10.96 -11.72 -6.45
CA MET A 160 11.65 -12.85 -5.82
C MET A 160 11.46 -14.13 -6.63
N GLU A 161 12.57 -14.77 -7.00
CA GLU A 161 12.60 -15.99 -7.83
C GLU A 161 11.92 -17.19 -7.16
N ASP A 162 11.99 -17.27 -5.83
CA ASP A 162 11.38 -18.32 -5.01
C ASP A 162 9.86 -18.14 -4.80
N ARG A 163 9.31 -17.03 -5.33
CA ARG A 163 7.88 -16.73 -5.37
C ARG A 163 7.37 -16.84 -6.81
N MET A 164 6.74 -15.80 -7.32
CA MET A 164 6.21 -15.77 -8.69
C MET A 164 7.28 -15.41 -9.74
N GLY A 165 8.37 -14.75 -9.33
CA GLY A 165 9.44 -14.35 -10.23
C GLY A 165 9.00 -13.30 -11.25
N ASP A 166 9.73 -13.22 -12.35
CA ASP A 166 9.59 -12.14 -13.33
C ASP A 166 8.19 -12.08 -13.97
N VAL A 167 7.69 -10.86 -14.13
CA VAL A 167 6.42 -10.54 -14.80
C VAL A 167 6.42 -11.04 -16.25
N ASP A 168 7.54 -10.91 -16.97
CA ASP A 168 7.66 -11.37 -18.35
C ASP A 168 7.40 -12.87 -18.50
N PHE A 169 7.78 -13.67 -17.50
CA PHE A 169 7.49 -15.11 -17.47
C PHE A 169 5.98 -15.40 -17.60
N TRP A 170 5.13 -14.59 -16.97
CA TRP A 170 3.67 -14.74 -16.97
C TRP A 170 3.08 -14.23 -18.28
N HIS A 171 3.54 -13.05 -18.75
CA HIS A 171 3.08 -12.43 -19.98
C HIS A 171 3.38 -13.30 -21.22
N GLU A 172 4.55 -13.96 -21.31
CA GLU A 172 4.88 -14.91 -22.37
C GLU A 172 3.92 -16.12 -22.44
N ARG A 173 3.17 -16.36 -21.35
CA ARG A 173 2.17 -17.44 -21.24
C ARG A 173 0.73 -16.94 -21.39
N ASN A 174 0.55 -15.69 -21.77
CA ASN A 174 -0.72 -15.00 -21.83
C ASN A 174 -1.46 -14.98 -20.47
N ILE A 175 -0.70 -14.90 -19.38
CA ILE A 175 -1.21 -14.69 -18.03
C ILE A 175 -0.95 -13.25 -17.66
N GLY A 176 -2.00 -12.47 -17.44
CA GLY A 176 -1.88 -11.07 -17.02
C GLY A 176 -1.31 -10.93 -15.61
N THR A 177 -0.64 -9.83 -15.34
CA THR A 177 -0.19 -9.50 -13.99
C THR A 177 -0.61 -8.09 -13.62
N TYR A 178 -0.86 -7.84 -12.34
CA TYR A 178 -1.02 -6.50 -11.81
C TYR A 178 -0.27 -6.38 -10.48
N THR A 179 0.55 -5.35 -10.37
CA THR A 179 1.33 -5.06 -9.17
C THR A 179 0.84 -3.77 -8.54
N SER A 180 0.35 -3.83 -7.28
CA SER A 180 -0.11 -2.65 -6.54
C SER A 180 0.96 -1.55 -6.54
N ILE A 181 0.61 -0.37 -7.01
CA ILE A 181 1.53 0.74 -7.32
C ILE A 181 2.32 1.17 -6.08
N ASN A 182 1.65 1.38 -4.95
CA ASN A 182 2.33 1.78 -3.72
C ASN A 182 3.31 0.72 -3.19
N SER A 183 3.17 -0.54 -3.57
CA SER A 183 4.15 -1.59 -3.25
C SER A 183 5.42 -1.54 -4.13
N VAL A 184 5.34 -0.90 -5.30
CA VAL A 184 6.46 -0.69 -6.22
C VAL A 184 7.27 0.54 -5.86
N LEU A 185 6.57 1.65 -5.55
CA LEU A 185 7.15 2.99 -5.39
C LEU A 185 7.52 3.24 -3.92
N LYS A 186 8.81 3.15 -3.58
CA LYS A 186 9.27 3.33 -2.18
C LYS A 186 9.15 4.76 -1.65
N ASP A 187 9.42 5.76 -2.52
CA ASP A 187 9.52 7.16 -2.12
C ASP A 187 8.52 8.08 -2.84
N ASN A 188 7.50 7.47 -3.46
CA ASN A 188 6.42 8.16 -4.17
C ASN A 188 5.09 7.42 -4.00
N GLN A 189 4.86 6.88 -2.81
CA GLN A 189 3.54 6.35 -2.47
C GLN A 189 2.59 7.51 -2.23
N SER A 190 1.33 7.36 -2.63
CA SER A 190 0.34 8.42 -2.54
C SER A 190 -1.08 7.88 -2.51
N LEU A 191 -2.02 8.72 -2.14
CA LEU A 191 -3.45 8.47 -2.25
C LEU A 191 -3.87 8.26 -3.71
N GLU A 192 -3.30 9.04 -4.64
CA GLU A 192 -3.59 8.90 -6.07
C GLU A 192 -3.21 7.51 -6.60
N ASN A 193 -2.16 6.90 -6.08
CA ASN A 193 -1.78 5.53 -6.44
C ASN A 193 -2.82 4.50 -5.96
N GLU A 194 -3.46 4.72 -4.80
CA GLU A 194 -4.57 3.85 -4.33
C GLU A 194 -5.78 3.99 -5.26
N TYR A 195 -6.12 5.20 -5.70
CA TYR A 195 -7.16 5.42 -6.71
C TYR A 195 -6.81 4.74 -8.04
N ALA A 196 -5.55 4.85 -8.47
CA ALA A 196 -5.08 4.21 -9.69
C ALA A 196 -5.13 2.68 -9.60
N ASP A 197 -4.81 2.08 -8.45
CA ASP A 197 -4.94 0.63 -8.24
C ASP A 197 -6.40 0.18 -8.40
N ILE A 198 -7.35 0.88 -7.76
CA ILE A 198 -8.77 0.57 -7.86
C ILE A 198 -9.25 0.73 -9.31
N ARG A 199 -8.90 1.83 -10.00
CA ARG A 199 -9.26 2.08 -11.39
C ARG A 199 -8.68 1.07 -12.37
N ASN A 200 -7.40 0.73 -12.21
CA ASN A 200 -6.72 -0.20 -13.12
C ASN A 200 -7.29 -1.62 -12.99
N ILE A 201 -7.51 -2.10 -11.76
CA ILE A 201 -8.15 -3.39 -11.54
C ILE A 201 -9.57 -3.36 -12.12
N ALA A 202 -10.35 -2.31 -11.87
CA ALA A 202 -11.67 -2.15 -12.44
C ALA A 202 -11.64 -2.12 -13.98
N THR A 203 -10.67 -1.46 -14.58
CA THR A 203 -10.48 -1.43 -16.04
C THR A 203 -10.20 -2.83 -16.59
N ILE A 204 -9.36 -3.62 -15.93
CA ILE A 204 -9.08 -5.01 -16.34
C ILE A 204 -10.37 -5.86 -16.37
N TYR A 205 -11.30 -5.62 -15.44
CA TYR A 205 -12.50 -6.42 -15.26
C TYR A 205 -13.81 -5.74 -15.72
N ASN A 206 -13.72 -4.60 -16.44
CA ASN A 206 -14.89 -3.85 -16.88
C ASN A 206 -15.84 -3.48 -15.72
N LYS A 207 -15.25 -2.82 -14.67
CA LYS A 207 -15.94 -2.45 -13.41
C LYS A 207 -15.70 -0.99 -13.02
N GLN A 208 -15.56 -0.10 -14.00
CA GLN A 208 -15.22 1.31 -13.78
C GLN A 208 -16.31 2.04 -12.97
N ALA A 209 -17.57 1.74 -13.20
CA ALA A 209 -18.68 2.38 -12.48
C ALA A 209 -18.65 2.04 -10.97
N GLU A 210 -18.27 0.80 -10.61
CA GLU A 210 -18.09 0.41 -9.22
C GLU A 210 -16.86 1.09 -8.60
N ALA A 211 -15.76 1.19 -9.35
CA ALA A 211 -14.54 1.86 -8.89
C ALA A 211 -14.78 3.33 -8.54
N GLU A 212 -15.45 4.08 -9.41
CA GLU A 212 -15.70 5.51 -9.17
C GLU A 212 -16.62 5.74 -7.95
N LYS A 213 -17.51 4.82 -7.61
CA LYS A 213 -18.28 4.90 -6.35
C LYS A 213 -17.38 4.79 -5.13
N ILE A 214 -16.46 3.82 -5.12
CA ILE A 214 -15.50 3.62 -4.03
C ILE A 214 -14.62 4.86 -3.88
N ILE A 215 -14.10 5.38 -5.00
CA ILE A 215 -13.21 6.54 -5.02
C ILE A 215 -13.93 7.79 -4.54
N SER A 216 -15.18 8.02 -5.00
CA SER A 216 -15.98 9.18 -4.57
C SER A 216 -16.22 9.22 -3.06
N GLU A 217 -16.42 8.06 -2.41
CA GLU A 217 -16.55 7.98 -0.95
C GLU A 217 -15.27 8.42 -0.24
N ILE A 218 -14.10 8.04 -0.78
CA ILE A 218 -12.80 8.44 -0.23
C ILE A 218 -12.58 9.95 -0.43
N GLU A 219 -12.85 10.47 -1.63
CA GLU A 219 -12.71 11.89 -1.97
C GLU A 219 -13.60 12.78 -1.09
N GLU A 220 -14.84 12.36 -0.82
CA GLU A 220 -15.71 13.05 0.12
C GLU A 220 -15.11 13.14 1.54
N GLY A 221 -14.48 12.07 2.00
CA GLY A 221 -13.76 12.04 3.28
C GLY A 221 -12.58 13.00 3.29
N VAL A 222 -11.79 13.00 2.22
CA VAL A 222 -10.63 13.90 2.06
C VAL A 222 -11.07 15.37 2.08
N GLU A 223 -12.14 15.71 1.37
CA GLU A 223 -12.69 17.07 1.36
C GLU A 223 -13.23 17.51 2.74
N LYS A 224 -13.78 16.60 3.54
CA LYS A 224 -14.13 16.88 4.94
C LYS A 224 -12.90 17.25 5.76
N GLY A 225 -11.79 16.54 5.56
CA GLY A 225 -10.51 16.81 6.24
C GLY A 225 -9.92 18.15 5.84
N LYS A 226 -9.85 18.45 4.54
CA LYS A 226 -9.38 19.76 4.04
C LYS A 226 -10.17 20.90 4.66
N LYS A 227 -11.51 20.80 4.70
CA LYS A 227 -12.38 21.79 5.36
C LYS A 227 -12.14 21.90 6.86
N ALA A 228 -11.88 20.78 7.53
CA ALA A 228 -11.60 20.76 8.98
C ALA A 228 -10.26 21.42 9.31
N ALA A 229 -9.29 21.35 8.42
CA ALA A 229 -7.96 21.97 8.55
C ALA A 229 -7.94 23.45 8.16
N GLU A 230 -8.94 23.94 7.44
CA GLU A 230 -8.96 25.31 6.90
C GLU A 230 -8.76 26.36 8.00
N GLY A 231 -7.77 27.21 7.81
CA GLY A 231 -7.43 28.31 8.76
C GLY A 231 -6.75 27.84 10.06
N LYS A 232 -6.34 26.59 10.16
CA LYS A 232 -5.55 26.04 11.29
C LYS A 232 -4.10 25.82 10.86
N ASP A 233 -3.19 25.91 11.82
CA ASP A 233 -1.82 25.44 11.60
C ASP A 233 -1.81 23.91 11.45
N PRO A 234 -1.00 23.36 10.52
CA PRO A 234 -0.87 21.91 10.36
C PRO A 234 -0.41 21.24 11.66
N GLN A 235 -1.11 20.19 12.07
CA GLN A 235 -0.68 19.39 13.21
C GLN A 235 0.54 18.56 12.82
N ARG A 236 1.61 18.66 13.60
CA ARG A 236 2.86 17.91 13.41
C ARG A 236 2.69 16.50 13.95
N ILE A 237 2.62 15.51 13.10
CA ILE A 237 2.32 14.14 13.47
C ILE A 237 3.45 13.19 13.09
N LEU A 238 3.64 12.16 13.91
CA LEU A 238 4.49 11.04 13.61
C LEU A 238 3.62 9.81 13.31
N ILE A 239 3.79 9.18 12.16
CA ILE A 239 3.18 7.90 11.83
C ILE A 239 4.33 6.90 11.76
N ALA A 240 4.41 5.94 12.68
CA ALA A 240 5.59 5.11 12.79
C ALA A 240 5.30 3.70 13.32
N GLU A 241 6.01 2.72 12.76
CA GLU A 241 6.10 1.35 13.27
C GLU A 241 7.44 1.15 13.97
N LYS A 242 7.41 0.68 15.22
CA LYS A 242 8.65 0.41 15.96
C LYS A 242 9.16 -0.99 15.64
N TRP A 243 10.38 -1.07 15.11
CA TRP A 243 11.00 -2.32 14.72
C TRP A 243 12.44 -2.42 15.24
N GLU A 244 12.75 -3.44 16.05
CA GLU A 244 14.09 -3.77 16.56
C GLU A 244 14.93 -2.59 17.11
N GLY A 245 14.26 -1.53 17.62
CA GLY A 245 14.93 -0.38 18.24
C GLY A 245 14.99 0.87 17.36
N GLU A 246 14.57 0.78 16.11
CA GLU A 246 14.38 1.91 15.18
C GLU A 246 12.89 2.07 14.85
N TYR A 247 12.55 3.15 14.17
CA TYR A 247 11.19 3.43 13.73
C TYR A 247 11.14 3.54 12.22
N ASP A 248 10.34 2.67 11.59
CA ASP A 248 9.92 2.87 10.21
C ASP A 248 8.88 3.99 10.18
N ILE A 249 9.19 5.05 9.42
CA ILE A 249 8.39 6.26 9.39
C ILE A 249 7.54 6.32 8.12
N TYR A 250 6.25 6.51 8.32
CA TYR A 250 5.30 6.78 7.24
C TYR A 250 5.20 8.30 7.01
N HIS A 251 6.22 8.84 6.35
CA HIS A 251 6.35 10.27 6.05
C HIS A 251 5.48 10.68 4.84
N ALA A 252 5.49 11.96 4.45
CA ALA A 252 4.61 12.52 3.42
C ALA A 252 4.70 11.87 2.01
N LYS A 253 5.67 10.99 1.77
CA LYS A 253 5.81 10.24 0.51
C LYS A 253 5.46 8.75 0.66
N THR A 254 4.79 8.38 1.74
CA THR A 254 4.19 7.05 1.96
C THR A 254 2.68 7.17 1.91
N ALA A 255 1.96 6.06 1.70
CA ALA A 255 0.50 6.08 1.53
C ALA A 255 -0.21 6.77 2.71
N ALA A 256 0.02 6.33 3.96
CA ALA A 256 -0.60 6.97 5.13
C ALA A 256 -0.14 8.42 5.35
N GLY A 257 1.15 8.71 5.09
CA GLY A 257 1.68 10.06 5.24
C GLY A 257 1.11 11.03 4.21
N ASP A 258 0.96 10.62 2.96
CA ASP A 258 0.32 11.44 1.93
C ASP A 258 -1.15 11.69 2.24
N ILE A 259 -1.91 10.66 2.64
CA ILE A 259 -3.31 10.83 3.08
C ILE A 259 -3.39 11.85 4.21
N ALA A 260 -2.56 11.72 5.26
CA ALA A 260 -2.56 12.68 6.37
C ALA A 260 -2.21 14.10 5.94
N ALA A 261 -1.25 14.27 5.01
CA ALA A 261 -0.88 15.57 4.45
C ALA A 261 -2.03 16.20 3.66
N GLN A 262 -2.74 15.43 2.85
CA GLN A 262 -3.92 15.90 2.13
C GLN A 262 -5.08 16.32 3.06
N LEU A 263 -5.14 15.74 4.26
CA LEU A 263 -6.07 16.14 5.32
C LEU A 263 -5.58 17.35 6.14
N GLY A 264 -4.45 17.96 5.77
CA GLY A 264 -3.91 19.18 6.40
C GLY A 264 -3.01 18.94 7.60
N ALA A 265 -2.52 17.70 7.82
CA ALA A 265 -1.49 17.43 8.81
C ALA A 265 -0.08 17.65 8.22
N GLU A 266 0.94 17.71 9.08
CA GLU A 266 2.36 17.70 8.73
C GLU A 266 2.99 16.36 9.18
N PRO A 267 3.03 15.33 8.33
CA PRO A 267 3.73 14.09 8.65
C PRO A 267 5.23 14.31 8.74
N LEU A 268 5.80 13.96 9.88
CA LEU A 268 7.21 14.19 10.19
C LEU A 268 8.08 13.01 9.76
N GLY A 269 9.33 13.31 9.47
CA GLY A 269 10.40 12.33 9.46
C GLY A 269 10.79 11.80 8.10
N GLU A 270 11.74 10.86 8.19
CA GLU A 270 12.29 10.04 7.14
C GLU A 270 12.48 8.63 7.71
N ALA A 271 12.77 7.64 6.90
CA ALA A 271 12.97 6.27 7.38
C ALA A 271 14.14 6.14 8.37
N GLY A 272 14.01 5.23 9.33
CA GLY A 272 15.10 4.85 10.23
C GLY A 272 15.34 5.80 11.41
N TRP A 273 14.31 6.41 11.95
CA TRP A 273 14.44 7.28 13.13
C TRP A 273 14.74 6.52 14.42
N THR A 274 15.45 7.21 15.34
CA THR A 274 15.70 6.79 16.71
C THR A 274 14.85 7.58 17.71
N ASP A 275 14.88 7.19 18.99
CA ASP A 275 14.17 7.91 20.06
C ASP A 275 14.62 9.39 20.14
N GLU A 276 15.92 9.70 19.94
CA GLU A 276 16.43 11.08 19.96
C GLU A 276 15.84 11.94 18.86
N GLN A 277 15.69 11.40 17.65
CA GLN A 277 15.10 12.13 16.53
C GLN A 277 13.61 12.41 16.77
N ILE A 278 12.88 11.49 17.40
CA ILE A 278 11.49 11.73 17.82
C ILE A 278 11.40 12.83 18.87
N VAL A 279 12.32 12.84 19.86
CA VAL A 279 12.38 13.88 20.89
C VAL A 279 12.67 15.25 20.26
N ASP A 280 13.65 15.32 19.37
CA ASP A 280 14.01 16.56 18.67
C ASP A 280 12.89 17.09 17.78
N ALA A 281 12.19 16.20 17.10
CA ALA A 281 11.03 16.53 16.26
C ALA A 281 9.81 16.95 17.08
N ASN A 282 9.65 16.41 18.30
CA ASN A 282 8.56 16.67 19.22
C ASN A 282 7.16 16.69 18.57
N PRO A 283 6.66 15.54 18.07
CA PRO A 283 5.34 15.47 17.46
C PRO A 283 4.21 15.79 18.44
N GLU A 284 3.12 16.39 17.94
CA GLU A 284 1.90 16.71 18.70
C GLU A 284 0.96 15.51 18.82
N ALA A 285 1.06 14.56 17.87
CA ALA A 285 0.37 13.26 17.91
C ALA A 285 1.26 12.16 17.31
N ILE A 286 1.10 10.92 17.77
CA ILE A 286 1.76 9.73 17.25
C ILE A 286 0.71 8.73 16.82
N PHE A 287 0.82 8.26 15.59
CA PHE A 287 0.06 7.14 15.04
C PHE A 287 0.97 5.90 15.08
N ALA A 288 0.71 5.04 16.05
CA ALA A 288 1.53 3.87 16.37
C ALA A 288 1.12 2.70 15.46
N VAL A 289 1.81 2.54 14.34
CA VAL A 289 1.55 1.45 13.38
C VAL A 289 1.99 0.11 13.98
N HIS A 290 1.16 -0.92 13.79
CA HIS A 290 1.46 -2.27 14.28
C HIS A 290 0.85 -3.35 13.39
N VAL A 291 1.47 -4.53 13.39
CA VAL A 291 0.95 -5.73 12.73
C VAL A 291 -0.13 -6.39 13.58
N SER A 292 -0.97 -7.23 12.97
CA SER A 292 -2.12 -7.88 13.63
C SER A 292 -1.79 -8.80 14.82
N SER A 293 -0.52 -9.17 14.97
CA SER A 293 -0.05 -9.97 16.13
C SER A 293 0.26 -9.13 17.38
N VAL A 294 0.21 -7.81 17.29
CA VAL A 294 0.41 -6.83 18.37
C VAL A 294 -0.94 -6.17 18.63
N THR A 295 -1.31 -6.01 19.91
CA THR A 295 -2.55 -5.31 20.27
C THR A 295 -2.39 -3.80 20.26
N ASP A 296 -3.50 -3.08 20.18
CA ASP A 296 -3.54 -1.61 20.23
C ASP A 296 -2.86 -1.08 21.51
N GLU A 297 -3.11 -1.73 22.66
CA GLU A 297 -2.51 -1.37 23.93
C GLU A 297 -0.99 -1.57 23.95
N GLU A 298 -0.52 -2.68 23.35
CA GLU A 298 0.91 -2.95 23.22
C GLU A 298 1.58 -1.93 22.30
N ALA A 299 0.95 -1.56 21.18
CA ALA A 299 1.46 -0.54 20.27
C ALA A 299 1.59 0.84 20.97
N ILE A 300 0.58 1.26 21.72
CA ILE A 300 0.60 2.49 22.52
C ILE A 300 1.70 2.42 23.60
N ALA A 301 1.85 1.29 24.28
CA ALA A 301 2.83 1.09 25.35
C ALA A 301 4.28 1.27 24.86
N LEU A 302 4.59 0.94 23.59
CA LEU A 302 5.91 1.16 23.00
C LEU A 302 6.40 2.61 23.10
N TYR A 303 5.47 3.56 23.14
CA TYR A 303 5.76 4.99 23.24
C TYR A 303 5.55 5.52 24.66
N THR A 304 4.45 5.15 25.33
CA THR A 304 4.11 5.67 26.66
C THR A 304 5.00 5.14 27.78
N GLU A 305 5.48 3.90 27.65
CA GLU A 305 6.38 3.27 28.61
C GLU A 305 7.87 3.47 28.30
N ASN A 306 8.19 4.19 27.18
CA ASN A 306 9.56 4.50 26.82
C ASN A 306 10.03 5.78 27.54
N PRO A 307 10.97 5.68 28.55
CA PRO A 307 11.43 6.84 29.30
C PRO A 307 12.11 7.90 28.45
N ALA A 308 12.72 7.52 27.30
CA ALA A 308 13.36 8.46 26.39
C ALA A 308 12.35 9.41 25.76
N LEU A 309 11.12 8.97 25.53
CA LEU A 309 10.07 9.74 24.88
C LEU A 309 9.18 10.54 25.86
N ALA A 310 9.42 10.46 27.19
CA ALA A 310 8.59 11.10 28.22
C ALA A 310 8.50 12.64 28.05
N SER A 311 9.44 13.28 27.34
CA SER A 311 9.42 14.69 27.06
C SER A 311 8.63 15.09 25.81
N VAL A 312 8.20 14.14 24.99
CA VAL A 312 7.46 14.38 23.72
C VAL A 312 6.02 14.80 24.03
N ASP A 313 5.54 15.83 23.36
CA ASP A 313 4.22 16.40 23.62
C ASP A 313 3.08 15.41 23.35
N ALA A 314 3.17 14.59 22.31
CA ALA A 314 2.22 13.52 22.05
C ALA A 314 2.10 12.54 23.23
N VAL A 315 3.23 12.17 23.85
CA VAL A 315 3.28 11.26 25.00
C VAL A 315 2.69 11.93 26.25
N LYS A 316 3.11 13.18 26.57
CA LYS A 316 2.59 13.95 27.73
C LYS A 316 1.08 14.16 27.66
N ASN A 317 0.55 14.39 26.46
CA ASN A 317 -0.85 14.72 26.26
C ASN A 317 -1.72 13.47 25.96
N GLY A 318 -1.13 12.28 25.93
CA GLY A 318 -1.83 11.04 25.64
C GLY A 318 -2.40 10.96 24.21
N ARG A 319 -1.79 11.67 23.25
CA ARG A 319 -2.19 11.69 21.85
C ARG A 319 -1.40 10.65 21.05
N ILE A 320 -1.63 9.39 21.42
CA ILE A 320 -1.03 8.22 20.74
C ILE A 320 -2.18 7.32 20.29
N TYR A 321 -2.28 7.09 19.00
CA TYR A 321 -3.35 6.39 18.33
C TYR A 321 -2.82 5.11 17.68
N PRO A 322 -3.38 3.94 17.97
CA PRO A 322 -2.93 2.71 17.33
C PRO A 322 -3.44 2.63 15.89
N VAL A 323 -2.62 2.11 15.00
CA VAL A 323 -2.96 1.96 13.58
C VAL A 323 -2.54 0.58 13.10
N VAL A 324 -3.48 -0.24 12.67
CA VAL A 324 -3.13 -1.52 12.06
C VAL A 324 -2.41 -1.31 10.72
N TYR A 325 -1.37 -2.08 10.47
CA TYR A 325 -0.52 -2.00 9.27
C TYR A 325 -1.30 -1.89 7.95
N SER A 326 -2.45 -2.59 7.85
CA SER A 326 -3.31 -2.54 6.65
C SER A 326 -3.98 -1.20 6.36
N LEU A 327 -3.95 -0.25 7.29
CA LEU A 327 -4.41 1.14 7.09
C LEU A 327 -3.26 2.08 6.73
N ALA A 328 -2.01 1.67 6.92
CA ALA A 328 -0.85 2.54 6.74
C ALA A 328 -0.08 2.27 5.45
N TYR A 329 0.02 1.01 5.00
CA TYR A 329 0.92 0.64 3.91
C TYR A 329 0.25 0.75 2.53
N THR A 330 -0.61 -0.17 2.17
CA THR A 330 -1.36 -0.17 0.89
C THR A 330 -2.83 -0.41 1.21
N PRO A 331 -3.56 0.61 1.64
CA PRO A 331 -4.89 0.41 2.19
C PRO A 331 -5.95 -0.05 1.18
N GLY A 332 -5.79 0.22 -0.12
CA GLY A 332 -6.78 -0.12 -1.13
C GLY A 332 -8.14 0.50 -0.80
N VAL A 333 -9.19 -0.30 -0.75
CA VAL A 333 -10.53 0.18 -0.37
C VAL A 333 -10.63 0.59 1.12
N ARG A 334 -9.65 0.21 1.97
CA ARG A 334 -9.55 0.72 3.35
C ARG A 334 -9.05 2.14 3.44
N THR A 335 -8.70 2.78 2.34
CA THR A 335 -8.30 4.19 2.32
C THR A 335 -9.34 5.08 3.00
N ILE A 336 -10.63 4.79 2.84
CA ILE A 336 -11.70 5.51 3.55
C ILE A 336 -11.59 5.32 5.08
N ASP A 337 -11.20 4.13 5.56
CA ASP A 337 -11.04 3.88 6.98
C ASP A 337 -9.82 4.65 7.52
N THR A 338 -8.73 4.75 6.73
CA THR A 338 -7.55 5.56 7.06
C THR A 338 -7.90 7.05 7.13
N VAL A 339 -8.66 7.54 6.16
CA VAL A 339 -9.17 8.92 6.14
C VAL A 339 -10.02 9.18 7.38
N ASN A 340 -11.00 8.32 7.68
CA ASN A 340 -11.89 8.46 8.82
C ASN A 340 -11.14 8.41 10.17
N MET A 341 -10.12 7.56 10.28
CA MET A 341 -9.24 7.51 11.44
C MET A 341 -8.55 8.87 11.67
N PHE A 342 -7.92 9.45 10.65
CA PHE A 342 -7.30 10.77 10.78
C PHE A 342 -8.32 11.87 11.06
N LEU A 343 -9.50 11.85 10.44
CA LEU A 343 -10.58 12.82 10.71
C LEU A 343 -11.00 12.79 12.17
N LYS A 344 -11.16 11.60 12.73
CA LYS A 344 -11.53 11.42 14.13
C LYS A 344 -10.42 11.87 15.08
N ASP A 345 -9.19 11.39 14.87
CA ASP A 345 -8.10 11.54 15.85
C ASP A 345 -7.42 12.90 15.78
N LEU A 346 -7.42 13.58 14.63
CA LEU A 346 -6.88 14.92 14.46
C LEU A 346 -7.92 16.04 14.66
N TYR A 347 -9.16 15.79 14.22
CA TYR A 347 -10.18 16.85 14.14
C TYR A 347 -11.44 16.55 14.97
N GLY A 348 -11.60 15.36 15.54
CA GLY A 348 -12.79 14.97 16.31
C GLY A 348 -14.05 14.82 15.44
N ILE A 349 -13.89 14.48 14.16
CA ILE A 349 -14.97 14.30 13.18
C ILE A 349 -15.26 12.80 13.05
N GLU A 350 -16.53 12.42 13.22
CA GLU A 350 -17.05 11.05 13.04
C GLU A 350 -17.72 10.90 11.67
#